data_57cd82b9307a87cf525cfb981dc6177e
#
_entry.id   57cd82b9307a87cf525cfb981dc6177e
#
_cell.length_a   1.000
_cell.length_b   1.000
_cell.length_c   1.000
_cell.angle_alpha   90.00
_cell.angle_beta   90.00
_cell.angle_gamma   90.00
#
_symmetry.space_group_name_H-M   'P 1'
#
loop_
_entity.id
_entity.type
_entity.pdbx_description
1 polymer ?
#
loop_
_entity_poly.entity_id
_entity_poly.type
_entity_poly.pdbx_seq_one_letter_code
_entity_poly.pdbx_strand_id
1 'polypeptide(L)'
;FCPICGMALEPRNPTLDDRPNPELIDMRRRFIVSAILAAPILIGGMLEILPPWIQLILATPVVLWGGWPFFVRGWISIMTWHLNMFTLIAMGTSAAYVYSIVATFIGGPVYFEAAAVITTLVLLGQVLELRAREQTSTAIKSLLRLTPKTARVILIDDEVDVPIEQIRPGFQIRVRPGERIAADGEVLEGTTSIDESMITGEPMPVEKTIGDKVTAGTVNTTGAVVIEAQRVGSETLLAQIVRMVADAQRSRAPIQKLADVVAGWFVPIVVAIALITFGAWIHFGVAHALVNAVAVLIIACPCAIGLATPMSVMVATGKGATAGILIKNAEALELMSHVDTIALDKTGTLTEGKPRVTAIEGDERVVLAMAAAVERASEHPLAAAIVAAAQERGIEIGTATDVKILPGQGVRGVVDGHQVEVGRSGVIVDGRNIGRITFADPIKSTTPDAIRALHAKGLAVAMITGDARTTAELVAKQLGIDRVEAEVLPADKAAVVQKLQQEGHRVAMAGDGINDAPALARADVGIAMGTGTDVAIESAGITLVKGD
;
A
#
# COMPACT_ATOMS: atom_id res chain seq x y z
N PHE A 1 -11.91 -14.60 -17.73
CA PHE A 1 -12.77 -15.05 -16.61
C PHE A 1 -12.12 -16.21 -15.87
N CYS A 2 -12.36 -16.27 -14.55
CA CYS A 2 -11.91 -17.39 -13.74
C CYS A 2 -12.63 -18.69 -14.17
N PRO A 3 -11.91 -19.76 -14.50
CA PRO A 3 -12.54 -21.03 -14.92
C PRO A 3 -13.28 -21.74 -13.77
N ILE A 4 -13.06 -21.33 -12.52
CA ILE A 4 -13.67 -21.94 -11.33
C ILE A 4 -14.97 -21.23 -10.94
N CYS A 5 -14.99 -19.89 -10.89
CA CYS A 5 -16.15 -19.14 -10.38
C CYS A 5 -16.78 -18.19 -11.41
N GLY A 6 -16.23 -18.08 -12.62
CA GLY A 6 -16.73 -17.21 -13.69
C GLY A 6 -16.51 -15.70 -13.47
N MET A 7 -15.84 -15.28 -12.37
CA MET A 7 -15.53 -13.88 -12.12
C MET A 7 -14.45 -13.33 -13.07
N ALA A 8 -14.46 -12.03 -13.31
CA ALA A 8 -13.43 -11.37 -14.11
C ALA A 8 -12.05 -11.51 -13.47
N LEU A 9 -11.02 -11.77 -14.29
CA LEU A 9 -9.61 -11.82 -13.86
C LEU A 9 -8.94 -10.49 -14.18
N GLU A 10 -8.06 -10.05 -13.30
CA GLU A 10 -7.21 -8.89 -13.53
C GLU A 10 -5.86 -9.31 -14.12
N PRO A 11 -5.25 -8.49 -15.00
CA PRO A 11 -3.93 -8.79 -15.55
C PRO A 11 -2.87 -8.81 -14.44
N ARG A 12 -1.92 -9.75 -14.53
CA ARG A 12 -0.87 -9.90 -13.51
C ARG A 12 0.10 -8.72 -13.49
N ASN A 13 0.37 -8.14 -14.64
CA ASN A 13 1.22 -6.96 -14.77
C ASN A 13 0.36 -5.78 -15.22
N PRO A 14 0.33 -4.68 -14.44
CA PRO A 14 -0.30 -3.45 -14.89
C PRO A 14 0.46 -2.92 -16.12
N THR A 15 -0.25 -2.74 -17.22
CA THR A 15 0.32 -2.17 -18.44
C THR A 15 -0.19 -0.75 -18.63
N LEU A 16 0.61 0.11 -19.28
CA LEU A 16 0.22 1.47 -19.70
C LEU A 16 -0.81 1.47 -20.83
N ASP A 17 -1.55 0.38 -21.03
CA ASP A 17 -2.58 0.33 -22.06
C ASP A 17 -3.73 1.27 -21.69
N ASP A 18 -3.85 2.36 -22.43
CA ASP A 18 -4.88 3.39 -22.25
C ASP A 18 -6.22 3.00 -22.90
N ARG A 19 -6.31 1.82 -23.50
CA ARG A 19 -7.58 1.34 -24.07
C ARG A 19 -8.59 1.15 -22.95
N PRO A 20 -9.81 1.68 -23.11
CA PRO A 20 -10.86 1.48 -22.12
C PRO A 20 -11.17 0.00 -21.98
N ASN A 21 -11.52 -0.43 -20.78
CA ASN A 21 -11.81 -1.83 -20.47
C ASN A 21 -12.92 -2.36 -21.40
N PRO A 22 -12.62 -3.36 -22.28
CA PRO A 22 -13.60 -3.87 -23.24
C PRO A 22 -14.83 -4.49 -22.56
N GLU A 23 -14.65 -5.05 -21.35
CA GLU A 23 -15.76 -5.58 -20.56
C GLU A 23 -16.69 -4.46 -20.07
N LEU A 24 -16.13 -3.33 -19.61
CA LEU A 24 -16.92 -2.17 -19.21
C LEU A 24 -17.73 -1.60 -20.38
N ILE A 25 -17.13 -1.52 -21.57
CA ILE A 25 -17.83 -1.06 -22.78
C ILE A 25 -18.99 -1.98 -23.12
N ASP A 26 -18.77 -3.31 -23.12
CA ASP A 26 -19.80 -4.31 -23.42
C ASP A 26 -20.93 -4.28 -22.38
N MET A 27 -20.59 -4.28 -21.07
CA MET A 27 -21.60 -4.22 -20.01
C MET A 27 -22.40 -2.90 -20.03
N ARG A 28 -21.74 -1.77 -20.31
CA ARG A 28 -22.40 -0.48 -20.45
C ARG A 28 -23.38 -0.47 -21.64
N ARG A 29 -22.97 -1.02 -22.78
CA ARG A 29 -23.84 -1.15 -23.97
C ARG A 29 -25.05 -2.03 -23.65
N ARG A 30 -24.86 -3.17 -23.02
CA ARG A 30 -25.94 -4.07 -22.59
C ARG A 30 -26.87 -3.39 -21.62
N PHE A 31 -26.33 -2.66 -20.62
CA PHE A 31 -27.13 -1.91 -19.66
C PHE A 31 -28.02 -0.86 -20.34
N ILE A 32 -27.46 -0.01 -21.20
CA ILE A 32 -28.21 1.07 -21.86
C ILE A 32 -29.35 0.49 -22.71
N VAL A 33 -29.06 -0.53 -23.52
CA VAL A 33 -30.09 -1.16 -24.36
C VAL A 33 -31.15 -1.84 -23.48
N SER A 34 -30.73 -2.57 -22.46
CA SER A 34 -31.66 -3.23 -21.54
C SER A 34 -32.53 -2.23 -20.78
N ALA A 35 -31.98 -1.10 -20.33
CA ALA A 35 -32.73 -0.06 -19.62
C ALA A 35 -33.79 0.58 -20.52
N ILE A 36 -33.45 0.87 -21.78
CA ILE A 36 -34.40 1.45 -22.76
C ILE A 36 -35.55 0.47 -23.03
N LEU A 37 -35.27 -0.83 -23.13
CA LEU A 37 -36.30 -1.84 -23.41
C LEU A 37 -37.09 -2.24 -22.15
N ALA A 38 -36.44 -2.26 -20.97
CA ALA A 38 -37.09 -2.64 -19.72
C ALA A 38 -38.03 -1.55 -19.18
N ALA A 39 -37.74 -0.27 -19.41
CA ALA A 39 -38.55 0.84 -18.92
C ALA A 39 -40.02 0.76 -19.41
N PRO A 40 -40.33 0.60 -20.71
CA PRO A 40 -41.70 0.44 -21.17
C PRO A 40 -42.36 -0.87 -20.66
N ILE A 41 -41.57 -1.95 -20.46
CA ILE A 41 -42.11 -3.19 -19.89
C ILE A 41 -42.54 -2.97 -18.44
N LEU A 42 -41.69 -2.31 -17.64
CA LEU A 42 -41.99 -2.00 -16.24
C LEU A 42 -43.24 -1.13 -16.13
N ILE A 43 -43.30 0.00 -16.87
CA ILE A 43 -44.42 0.95 -16.79
C ILE A 43 -45.70 0.30 -17.32
N GLY A 44 -45.62 -0.35 -18.50
CA GLY A 44 -46.79 -0.94 -19.16
C GLY A 44 -47.25 -2.25 -18.52
N GLY A 45 -46.34 -3.02 -17.87
CA GLY A 45 -46.68 -4.19 -17.08
C GLY A 45 -47.37 -3.82 -15.77
N MET A 46 -46.83 -2.86 -15.03
CA MET A 46 -47.45 -2.38 -13.76
C MET A 46 -48.83 -1.74 -13.97
N LEU A 47 -49.07 -1.10 -15.11
CA LEU A 47 -50.36 -0.48 -15.45
C LEU A 47 -51.30 -1.42 -16.20
N GLU A 48 -50.88 -2.66 -16.46
CA GLU A 48 -51.63 -3.69 -17.24
C GLU A 48 -52.04 -3.23 -18.67
N ILE A 49 -51.30 -2.23 -19.21
CA ILE A 49 -51.61 -1.63 -20.54
C ILE A 49 -50.94 -2.44 -21.66
N LEU A 50 -49.79 -3.09 -21.40
CA LEU A 50 -48.99 -3.79 -22.41
C LEU A 50 -49.44 -5.25 -22.58
N PRO A 51 -49.87 -5.64 -23.78
CA PRO A 51 -50.20 -7.05 -24.05
C PRO A 51 -48.99 -7.99 -23.82
N PRO A 52 -49.18 -9.21 -23.32
CA PRO A 52 -48.11 -10.18 -23.03
C PRO A 52 -47.14 -10.40 -24.21
N TRP A 53 -47.62 -10.38 -25.43
CA TRP A 53 -46.79 -10.55 -26.62
C TRP A 53 -45.80 -9.39 -26.85
N ILE A 54 -46.19 -8.16 -26.56
CA ILE A 54 -45.31 -7.01 -26.65
C ILE A 54 -44.26 -7.07 -25.54
N GLN A 55 -44.67 -7.47 -24.31
CA GLN A 55 -43.73 -7.70 -23.22
C GLN A 55 -42.71 -8.77 -23.55
N LEU A 56 -43.13 -9.90 -24.18
CA LEU A 56 -42.25 -10.98 -24.64
C LEU A 56 -41.21 -10.44 -25.63
N ILE A 57 -41.66 -9.70 -26.69
CA ILE A 57 -40.76 -9.17 -27.72
C ILE A 57 -39.70 -8.22 -27.11
N LEU A 58 -40.09 -7.36 -26.19
CA LEU A 58 -39.19 -6.41 -25.56
C LEU A 58 -38.29 -7.07 -24.50
N ALA A 59 -38.78 -8.04 -23.74
CA ALA A 59 -38.00 -8.72 -22.69
C ALA A 59 -36.98 -9.71 -23.27
N THR A 60 -37.25 -10.31 -24.42
CA THR A 60 -36.35 -11.30 -25.05
C THR A 60 -34.92 -10.78 -25.25
N PRO A 61 -34.69 -9.61 -25.90
CA PRO A 61 -33.33 -9.07 -26.02
C PRO A 61 -32.72 -8.66 -24.70
N VAL A 62 -33.52 -8.19 -23.71
CA VAL A 62 -33.02 -7.86 -22.40
C VAL A 62 -32.50 -9.10 -21.68
N VAL A 63 -33.28 -10.16 -21.62
CA VAL A 63 -32.94 -11.37 -20.87
C VAL A 63 -31.88 -12.18 -21.60
N LEU A 64 -32.07 -12.50 -22.89
CA LEU A 64 -31.19 -13.40 -23.62
C LEU A 64 -29.87 -12.73 -24.04
N TRP A 65 -29.90 -11.50 -24.55
CA TRP A 65 -28.68 -10.82 -24.98
C TRP A 65 -28.08 -10.00 -23.83
N GLY A 66 -28.86 -9.20 -23.12
CA GLY A 66 -28.41 -8.42 -21.97
C GLY A 66 -27.91 -9.31 -20.83
N GLY A 67 -28.69 -10.34 -20.48
CA GLY A 67 -28.40 -11.29 -19.40
C GLY A 67 -27.40 -12.39 -19.74
N TRP A 68 -26.97 -12.53 -21.01
CA TRP A 68 -26.08 -13.62 -21.44
C TRP A 68 -24.84 -13.84 -20.57
N PRO A 69 -24.08 -12.81 -20.17
CA PRO A 69 -22.92 -12.98 -19.31
C PRO A 69 -23.28 -13.64 -17.95
N PHE A 70 -24.45 -13.36 -17.41
CA PHE A 70 -24.89 -13.92 -16.14
C PHE A 70 -25.27 -15.39 -16.27
N PHE A 71 -25.88 -15.78 -17.38
CA PHE A 71 -26.20 -17.18 -17.65
C PHE A 71 -24.93 -18.01 -17.83
N VAL A 72 -23.93 -17.51 -18.55
CA VAL A 72 -22.65 -18.20 -18.73
C VAL A 72 -21.93 -18.35 -17.36
N ARG A 73 -21.88 -17.29 -16.57
CA ARG A 73 -21.24 -17.31 -15.25
C ARG A 73 -22.00 -18.21 -14.26
N GLY A 74 -23.33 -18.15 -14.28
CA GLY A 74 -24.19 -19.01 -13.46
C GLY A 74 -24.02 -20.49 -13.83
N TRP A 75 -23.95 -20.82 -15.13
CA TRP A 75 -23.71 -22.18 -15.60
C TRP A 75 -22.36 -22.72 -15.14
N ILE A 76 -21.28 -21.95 -15.30
CA ILE A 76 -19.94 -22.31 -14.81
C ILE A 76 -19.98 -22.57 -13.30
N SER A 77 -20.63 -21.69 -12.53
CA SER A 77 -20.78 -21.80 -11.08
C SER A 77 -21.50 -23.09 -10.65
N ILE A 78 -22.53 -23.49 -11.37
CA ILE A 78 -23.26 -24.75 -11.11
C ILE A 78 -22.39 -25.96 -11.45
N MET A 79 -21.73 -25.96 -12.63
CA MET A 79 -20.89 -27.06 -13.06
C MET A 79 -19.68 -27.31 -12.17
N THR A 80 -19.14 -26.26 -11.58
CA THR A 80 -17.97 -26.32 -10.69
C THR A 80 -18.34 -26.45 -9.20
N TRP A 81 -19.62 -26.50 -8.87
CA TRP A 81 -20.14 -26.52 -7.48
C TRP A 81 -19.65 -25.34 -6.62
N HIS A 82 -19.26 -24.23 -7.27
CA HIS A 82 -18.92 -22.97 -6.57
C HIS A 82 -20.09 -21.98 -6.75
N LEU A 83 -21.20 -22.29 -6.07
CA LEU A 83 -22.43 -21.51 -6.16
C LEU A 83 -22.21 -20.08 -5.68
N ASN A 84 -22.66 -19.12 -6.46
CA ASN A 84 -22.49 -17.69 -6.21
C ASN A 84 -23.72 -16.87 -6.62
N MET A 85 -23.64 -15.55 -6.55
CA MET A 85 -24.76 -14.68 -6.91
C MET A 85 -25.29 -14.89 -8.34
N PHE A 86 -24.41 -15.25 -9.31
CA PHE A 86 -24.81 -15.48 -10.69
C PHE A 86 -25.67 -16.72 -10.83
N THR A 87 -25.51 -17.71 -9.94
CA THR A 87 -26.38 -18.89 -9.88
C THR A 87 -27.82 -18.48 -9.56
N LEU A 88 -28.02 -17.67 -8.52
CA LEU A 88 -29.35 -17.21 -8.09
C LEU A 88 -30.01 -16.34 -9.17
N ILE A 89 -29.24 -15.41 -9.75
CA ILE A 89 -29.73 -14.53 -10.82
C ILE A 89 -30.15 -15.34 -12.04
N ALA A 90 -29.28 -16.24 -12.51
CA ALA A 90 -29.57 -17.08 -13.68
C ALA A 90 -30.81 -17.98 -13.45
N MET A 91 -30.93 -18.61 -12.28
CA MET A 91 -32.09 -19.45 -11.94
C MET A 91 -33.38 -18.62 -11.84
N GLY A 92 -33.36 -17.52 -11.09
CA GLY A 92 -34.55 -16.69 -10.89
C GLY A 92 -35.02 -16.04 -12.18
N THR A 93 -34.09 -15.45 -12.96
CA THR A 93 -34.44 -14.80 -14.24
C THR A 93 -34.93 -15.83 -15.27
N SER A 94 -34.27 -16.99 -15.38
CA SER A 94 -34.72 -18.07 -16.28
C SER A 94 -36.11 -18.57 -15.90
N ALA A 95 -36.35 -18.81 -14.63
CA ALA A 95 -37.66 -19.31 -14.17
C ALA A 95 -38.79 -18.33 -14.49
N ALA A 96 -38.59 -17.03 -14.17
CA ALA A 96 -39.55 -15.98 -14.46
C ALA A 96 -39.81 -15.84 -15.98
N TYR A 97 -38.75 -15.85 -16.77
CA TYR A 97 -38.84 -15.68 -18.23
C TYR A 97 -39.51 -16.88 -18.92
N VAL A 98 -39.08 -18.12 -18.63
CA VAL A 98 -39.63 -19.34 -19.19
C VAL A 98 -41.10 -19.52 -18.79
N TYR A 99 -41.43 -19.29 -17.54
CA TYR A 99 -42.81 -19.31 -17.08
C TYR A 99 -43.68 -18.30 -17.85
N SER A 100 -43.20 -17.07 -18.00
CA SER A 100 -43.95 -16.02 -18.71
C SER A 100 -44.18 -16.33 -20.19
N ILE A 101 -43.21 -17.01 -20.84
CA ILE A 101 -43.44 -17.55 -22.20
C ILE A 101 -44.61 -18.52 -22.19
N VAL A 102 -44.59 -19.52 -21.32
CA VAL A 102 -45.66 -20.51 -21.22
C VAL A 102 -47.00 -19.85 -20.91
N ALA A 103 -47.02 -18.93 -19.93
CA ALA A 103 -48.21 -18.18 -19.51
C ALA A 103 -48.81 -17.33 -20.66
N THR A 104 -47.98 -16.78 -21.54
CA THR A 104 -48.42 -16.01 -22.73
C THR A 104 -49.26 -16.86 -23.67
N PHE A 105 -48.93 -18.15 -23.83
CA PHE A 105 -49.69 -19.09 -24.72
C PHE A 105 -50.94 -19.69 -24.05
N ILE A 106 -50.93 -19.85 -22.71
CA ILE A 106 -52.01 -20.51 -21.95
C ILE A 106 -53.02 -19.48 -21.42
N GLY A 107 -52.65 -18.16 -21.44
CA GLY A 107 -53.53 -17.10 -20.92
C GLY A 107 -53.40 -16.86 -19.41
N GLY A 108 -52.19 -17.06 -18.84
CA GLY A 108 -51.86 -16.81 -17.44
C GLY A 108 -51.18 -15.42 -17.16
N PRO A 109 -51.00 -15.09 -15.89
CA PRO A 109 -50.22 -13.88 -15.53
C PRO A 109 -48.75 -14.03 -15.97
N VAL A 110 -48.19 -12.94 -16.51
CA VAL A 110 -46.79 -12.91 -17.00
C VAL A 110 -45.93 -12.06 -16.06
N TYR A 111 -44.62 -12.33 -16.03
CA TYR A 111 -43.64 -11.68 -15.16
C TYR A 111 -42.39 -11.27 -15.97
N PHE A 112 -42.60 -10.83 -17.22
CA PHE A 112 -41.51 -10.33 -18.07
C PHE A 112 -40.88 -9.07 -17.51
N GLU A 113 -41.66 -8.21 -16.84
CA GLU A 113 -41.17 -7.02 -16.16
C GLU A 113 -40.17 -7.37 -15.05
N ALA A 114 -40.45 -8.40 -14.25
CA ALA A 114 -39.54 -8.85 -13.21
C ALA A 114 -38.21 -9.35 -13.82
N ALA A 115 -38.26 -10.24 -14.83
CA ALA A 115 -37.06 -10.76 -15.50
C ALA A 115 -36.24 -9.64 -16.15
N ALA A 116 -36.89 -8.67 -16.83
CA ALA A 116 -36.20 -7.56 -17.50
C ALA A 116 -35.59 -6.57 -16.52
N VAL A 117 -36.31 -6.20 -15.46
CA VAL A 117 -35.82 -5.26 -14.44
C VAL A 117 -34.66 -5.84 -13.67
N ILE A 118 -34.73 -7.10 -13.26
CA ILE A 118 -33.64 -7.78 -12.54
C ILE A 118 -32.38 -7.80 -13.41
N THR A 119 -32.51 -8.25 -14.67
CA THR A 119 -31.36 -8.26 -15.60
C THR A 119 -30.75 -6.86 -15.73
N THR A 120 -31.57 -5.84 -15.89
CA THR A 120 -31.12 -4.45 -16.03
C THR A 120 -30.43 -3.93 -14.76
N LEU A 121 -30.98 -4.20 -13.59
CA LEU A 121 -30.38 -3.76 -12.31
C LEU A 121 -29.06 -4.48 -12.03
N VAL A 122 -28.96 -5.77 -12.38
CA VAL A 122 -27.70 -6.50 -12.26
C VAL A 122 -26.65 -5.96 -13.22
N LEU A 123 -27.03 -5.63 -14.46
CA LEU A 123 -26.15 -4.95 -15.40
C LEU A 123 -25.68 -3.60 -14.88
N LEU A 124 -26.56 -2.80 -14.26
CA LEU A 124 -26.18 -1.55 -13.61
C LEU A 124 -25.13 -1.79 -12.52
N GLY A 125 -25.37 -2.76 -11.63
CA GLY A 125 -24.43 -3.14 -10.59
C GLY A 125 -23.05 -3.50 -11.15
N GLN A 126 -23.01 -4.31 -12.23
CA GLN A 126 -21.75 -4.68 -12.90
C GLN A 126 -21.05 -3.48 -13.55
N VAL A 127 -21.79 -2.56 -14.18
CA VAL A 127 -21.22 -1.32 -14.74
C VAL A 127 -20.62 -0.45 -13.66
N LEU A 128 -21.31 -0.29 -12.52
CA LEU A 128 -20.81 0.51 -11.40
C LEU A 128 -19.55 -0.12 -10.79
N GLU A 129 -19.53 -1.45 -10.65
CA GLU A 129 -18.37 -2.21 -10.18
C GLU A 129 -17.16 -2.01 -11.09
N LEU A 130 -17.31 -2.29 -12.40
CA LEU A 130 -16.23 -2.17 -13.37
C LEU A 130 -15.72 -0.74 -13.48
N ARG A 131 -16.62 0.27 -13.40
CA ARG A 131 -16.24 1.68 -13.41
C ARG A 131 -15.42 2.06 -12.16
N ALA A 132 -15.81 1.58 -11.00
CA ALA A 132 -15.06 1.83 -9.78
C ALA A 132 -13.67 1.17 -9.81
N ARG A 133 -13.56 -0.04 -10.35
CA ARG A 133 -12.27 -0.72 -10.60
C ARG A 133 -11.40 0.07 -11.58
N GLU A 134 -11.96 0.61 -12.67
CA GLU A 134 -11.22 1.41 -13.64
C GLU A 134 -10.66 2.70 -13.03
N GLN A 135 -11.44 3.40 -12.20
CA GLN A 135 -10.98 4.61 -11.50
C GLN A 135 -9.78 4.33 -10.59
N THR A 136 -9.75 3.19 -9.95
CA THR A 136 -8.65 2.81 -9.04
C THR A 136 -7.41 2.38 -9.81
N SER A 137 -7.57 1.72 -10.96
CA SER A 137 -6.46 1.40 -11.88
C SER A 137 -5.79 2.67 -12.43
N THR A 138 -6.50 3.79 -12.50
CA THR A 138 -5.95 5.08 -12.95
C THR A 138 -4.85 5.60 -12.02
N ALA A 139 -4.92 5.33 -10.71
CA ALA A 139 -3.86 5.70 -9.76
C ALA A 139 -2.56 4.97 -10.06
N ILE A 140 -2.60 3.67 -10.35
CA ILE A 140 -1.40 2.89 -10.75
C ILE A 140 -0.86 3.40 -12.09
N LYS A 141 -1.74 3.66 -13.06
CA LYS A 141 -1.32 4.21 -14.36
C LYS A 141 -0.67 5.58 -14.24
N SER A 142 -1.12 6.42 -13.31
CA SER A 142 -0.47 7.71 -13.05
C SER A 142 0.96 7.54 -12.54
N LEU A 143 1.21 6.57 -11.65
CA LEU A 143 2.55 6.24 -11.17
C LEU A 143 3.43 5.68 -12.30
N LEU A 144 2.91 4.78 -13.13
CA LEU A 144 3.65 4.25 -14.29
C LEU A 144 4.02 5.32 -15.31
N ARG A 145 3.20 6.38 -15.48
CA ARG A 145 3.49 7.52 -16.36
C ARG A 145 4.62 8.43 -15.83
N LEU A 146 5.07 8.25 -14.59
CA LEU A 146 6.20 8.99 -14.05
C LEU A 146 7.54 8.53 -14.66
N THR A 147 7.61 7.30 -15.15
CA THR A 147 8.82 6.78 -15.79
C THR A 147 9.02 7.42 -17.17
N PRO A 148 10.15 8.09 -17.44
CA PRO A 148 10.44 8.62 -18.76
C PRO A 148 10.67 7.48 -19.77
N LYS A 149 10.52 7.74 -21.05
CA LYS A 149 10.75 6.73 -22.11
C LYS A 149 12.22 6.58 -22.48
N THR A 150 12.98 7.65 -22.34
CA THR A 150 14.40 7.71 -22.67
C THR A 150 15.15 8.44 -21.58
N ALA A 151 16.45 8.20 -21.47
CA ALA A 151 17.35 8.95 -20.61
C ALA A 151 18.62 9.32 -21.40
N ARG A 152 19.23 10.45 -21.03
CA ARG A 152 20.42 10.94 -21.65
C ARG A 152 21.65 10.39 -20.94
N VAL A 153 22.28 9.40 -21.55
CA VAL A 153 23.49 8.74 -21.04
C VAL A 153 24.71 9.47 -21.53
N ILE A 154 25.67 9.71 -20.65
CA ILE A 154 26.99 10.29 -20.95
C ILE A 154 27.93 9.15 -21.33
N LEU A 155 28.41 9.18 -22.55
CA LEU A 155 29.52 8.36 -23.05
C LEU A 155 30.81 9.19 -23.06
N ILE A 156 31.95 8.55 -23.27
CA ILE A 156 33.30 9.18 -23.17
C ILE A 156 33.40 10.52 -23.88
N ASP A 157 32.76 10.68 -25.07
CA ASP A 157 32.86 11.90 -25.89
C ASP A 157 31.49 12.45 -26.34
N ASP A 158 30.35 11.85 -25.93
CA ASP A 158 29.03 12.26 -26.44
C ASP A 158 27.89 11.97 -25.44
N GLU A 159 26.78 12.66 -25.63
CA GLU A 159 25.53 12.40 -24.90
C GLU A 159 24.51 11.76 -25.84
N VAL A 160 24.01 10.59 -25.50
CA VAL A 160 23.04 9.84 -26.32
C VAL A 160 21.77 9.57 -25.58
N ASP A 161 20.61 9.81 -26.22
CA ASP A 161 19.31 9.43 -25.68
C ASP A 161 19.10 7.92 -25.86
N VAL A 162 19.07 7.19 -24.75
CA VAL A 162 18.94 5.73 -24.69
C VAL A 162 17.56 5.36 -24.15
N PRO A 163 16.85 4.38 -24.75
CA PRO A 163 15.62 3.83 -24.18
C PRO A 163 15.85 3.34 -22.74
N ILE A 164 14.86 3.57 -21.85
CA ILE A 164 15.01 3.25 -20.42
C ILE A 164 15.30 1.78 -20.15
N GLU A 165 14.82 0.87 -21.01
CA GLU A 165 15.04 -0.57 -20.90
C GLU A 165 16.50 -0.98 -21.14
N GLN A 166 17.31 -0.09 -21.72
CA GLN A 166 18.72 -0.34 -22.02
C GLN A 166 19.67 0.26 -20.99
N ILE A 167 19.15 1.04 -20.04
CA ILE A 167 19.94 1.61 -18.95
C ILE A 167 20.39 0.48 -18.01
N ARG A 168 21.65 0.57 -17.58
CA ARG A 168 22.26 -0.38 -16.65
C ARG A 168 22.84 0.34 -15.43
N PRO A 169 22.97 -0.35 -14.29
CA PRO A 169 23.70 0.18 -13.15
C PRO A 169 25.12 0.63 -13.56
N GLY A 170 25.56 1.76 -13.01
CA GLY A 170 26.83 2.40 -13.34
C GLY A 170 26.78 3.39 -14.53
N PHE A 171 25.65 3.50 -15.24
CA PHE A 171 25.52 4.52 -16.29
C PHE A 171 25.39 5.91 -15.68
N GLN A 172 26.15 6.87 -16.26
CA GLN A 172 26.02 8.27 -15.91
C GLN A 172 24.95 8.91 -16.78
N ILE A 173 23.96 9.53 -16.13
CA ILE A 173 22.79 10.09 -16.77
C ILE A 173 22.73 11.59 -16.46
N ARG A 174 22.66 12.42 -17.49
CA ARG A 174 22.39 13.85 -17.34
C ARG A 174 20.91 14.12 -17.25
N VAL A 175 20.51 14.86 -16.23
CA VAL A 175 19.12 15.26 -16.01
C VAL A 175 19.05 16.79 -16.00
N ARG A 176 18.30 17.35 -16.94
CA ARG A 176 18.12 18.80 -17.08
C ARG A 176 16.88 19.29 -16.30
N PRO A 177 16.78 20.59 -16.00
CA PRO A 177 15.57 21.16 -15.41
C PRO A 177 14.32 20.82 -16.24
N GLY A 178 13.26 20.36 -15.56
CA GLY A 178 12.00 19.90 -16.15
C GLY A 178 12.02 18.43 -16.61
N GLU A 179 13.18 17.76 -16.63
CA GLU A 179 13.26 16.34 -16.97
C GLU A 179 12.98 15.45 -15.75
N ARG A 180 12.49 14.24 -16.03
CA ARG A 180 12.28 13.21 -15.00
C ARG A 180 13.53 12.36 -14.83
N ILE A 181 13.79 11.98 -13.58
CA ILE A 181 14.88 11.07 -13.24
C ILE A 181 14.52 9.66 -13.74
N ALA A 182 15.45 9.04 -14.47
CA ALA A 182 15.21 7.79 -15.17
C ALA A 182 15.50 6.53 -14.34
N ALA A 183 16.38 6.63 -13.34
CA ALA A 183 16.82 5.53 -12.50
C ALA A 183 17.03 6.01 -11.06
N ASP A 184 16.95 5.10 -10.09
CA ASP A 184 17.41 5.43 -8.74
C ASP A 184 18.94 5.48 -8.76
N GLY A 185 19.52 6.48 -8.11
CA GLY A 185 20.96 6.67 -8.15
C GLY A 185 21.44 7.73 -7.17
N GLU A 186 22.66 8.19 -7.41
CA GLU A 186 23.36 9.19 -6.62
C GLU A 186 23.85 10.33 -7.50
N VAL A 187 23.80 11.56 -6.99
CA VAL A 187 24.30 12.73 -7.71
C VAL A 187 25.82 12.73 -7.72
N LEU A 188 26.42 12.69 -8.91
CA LEU A 188 27.88 12.79 -9.12
C LEU A 188 28.32 14.22 -9.32
N GLU A 189 27.53 15.03 -10.04
CA GLU A 189 27.88 16.41 -10.39
C GLU A 189 26.66 17.31 -10.32
N GLY A 190 26.89 18.56 -9.88
CA GLY A 190 25.88 19.61 -9.87
C GLY A 190 25.09 19.68 -8.57
N THR A 191 24.18 20.64 -8.53
CA THR A 191 23.21 20.85 -7.44
C THR A 191 21.86 21.16 -8.05
N THR A 192 20.80 20.67 -7.43
CA THR A 192 19.43 20.86 -7.91
C THR A 192 18.41 20.79 -6.81
N SER A 193 17.17 21.21 -7.11
CA SER A 193 15.99 20.89 -6.31
C SER A 193 15.13 19.88 -7.07
N ILE A 194 14.70 18.83 -6.40
CA ILE A 194 13.91 17.75 -7.00
C ILE A 194 12.51 17.74 -6.38
N ASP A 195 11.50 17.77 -7.24
CA ASP A 195 10.11 17.55 -6.85
C ASP A 195 9.86 16.04 -6.68
N GLU A 196 9.77 15.60 -5.44
CA GLU A 196 9.48 14.22 -5.06
C GLU A 196 8.02 14.02 -4.66
N SER A 197 7.15 15.04 -4.84
CA SER A 197 5.76 15.06 -4.35
C SER A 197 4.91 13.90 -4.84
N MET A 198 5.16 13.40 -6.05
CA MET A 198 4.43 12.27 -6.62
C MET A 198 4.73 10.93 -5.93
N ILE A 199 5.82 10.83 -5.17
CA ILE A 199 6.24 9.63 -4.45
C ILE A 199 6.05 9.82 -2.94
N THR A 200 6.47 10.97 -2.42
CA THR A 200 6.44 11.28 -0.99
C THR A 200 5.13 11.92 -0.53
N GLY A 201 4.40 12.56 -1.45
CA GLY A 201 3.21 13.37 -1.13
C GLY A 201 3.52 14.79 -0.64
N GLU A 202 4.80 15.18 -0.54
CA GLU A 202 5.20 16.51 -0.09
C GLU A 202 5.31 17.51 -1.23
N PRO A 203 4.68 18.70 -1.12
CA PRO A 203 4.69 19.68 -2.21
C PRO A 203 6.00 20.48 -2.32
N MET A 204 6.89 20.43 -1.32
CA MET A 204 8.13 21.20 -1.31
C MET A 204 9.25 20.41 -2.00
N PRO A 205 9.91 20.97 -3.04
CA PRO A 205 11.08 20.35 -3.64
C PRO A 205 12.23 20.20 -2.64
N VAL A 206 12.98 19.10 -2.75
CA VAL A 206 14.12 18.78 -1.89
C VAL A 206 15.41 19.15 -2.60
N GLU A 207 16.27 19.93 -1.94
CA GLU A 207 17.60 20.23 -2.45
C GLU A 207 18.48 18.99 -2.44
N LYS A 208 19.19 18.75 -3.55
CA LYS A 208 20.12 17.64 -3.72
C LYS A 208 21.47 18.17 -4.18
N THR A 209 22.50 17.63 -3.56
CA THR A 209 23.92 17.94 -3.81
C THR A 209 24.69 16.65 -4.13
N ILE A 210 25.95 16.77 -4.44
CA ILE A 210 26.82 15.62 -4.74
C ILE A 210 26.81 14.64 -3.56
N GLY A 211 26.58 13.35 -3.84
CA GLY A 211 26.45 12.28 -2.87
C GLY A 211 25.02 12.01 -2.40
N ASP A 212 24.05 12.87 -2.77
CA ASP A 212 22.66 12.67 -2.38
C ASP A 212 21.96 11.66 -3.29
N LYS A 213 21.07 10.85 -2.69
CA LYS A 213 20.25 9.88 -3.43
C LYS A 213 19.11 10.56 -4.16
N VAL A 214 18.84 10.07 -5.35
CA VAL A 214 17.73 10.50 -6.21
C VAL A 214 16.89 9.30 -6.63
N THR A 215 15.59 9.53 -6.84
CA THR A 215 14.61 8.47 -7.11
C THR A 215 14.01 8.60 -8.50
N ALA A 216 13.89 7.48 -9.21
CA ALA A 216 13.26 7.42 -10.53
C ALA A 216 11.81 7.94 -10.51
N GLY A 217 11.44 8.69 -11.55
CA GLY A 217 10.10 9.26 -11.69
C GLY A 217 9.91 10.64 -11.09
N THR A 218 10.81 11.10 -10.20
CA THR A 218 10.82 12.47 -9.66
C THR A 218 11.24 13.49 -10.70
N VAL A 219 10.94 14.76 -10.51
CA VAL A 219 11.18 15.82 -11.49
C VAL A 219 12.29 16.74 -11.02
N ASN A 220 13.32 16.89 -11.83
CA ASN A 220 14.35 17.89 -11.63
C ASN A 220 13.77 19.30 -11.91
N THR A 221 13.82 20.23 -10.93
CA THR A 221 13.18 21.54 -11.08
C THR A 221 14.14 22.67 -11.44
N THR A 222 15.39 22.62 -10.94
CA THR A 222 16.35 23.71 -11.10
C THR A 222 17.61 23.23 -11.85
N GLY A 223 18.79 23.38 -11.40
CA GLY A 223 20.07 23.05 -12.04
C GLY A 223 20.12 21.73 -12.82
N ALA A 224 21.10 21.59 -13.71
CA ALA A 224 21.38 20.32 -14.36
C ALA A 224 22.30 19.48 -13.47
N VAL A 225 22.01 18.18 -13.34
CA VAL A 225 22.80 17.24 -12.55
C VAL A 225 23.20 16.02 -13.38
N VAL A 226 24.32 15.42 -12.99
CA VAL A 226 24.73 14.09 -13.47
C VAL A 226 24.52 13.11 -12.34
N ILE A 227 23.79 12.04 -12.60
CA ILE A 227 23.54 10.97 -11.64
C ILE A 227 24.18 9.67 -12.11
N GLU A 228 24.63 8.83 -11.19
CA GLU A 228 25.01 7.45 -11.45
C GLU A 228 23.80 6.54 -11.17
N ALA A 229 23.39 5.78 -12.18
CA ALA A 229 22.28 4.83 -12.02
C ALA A 229 22.73 3.65 -11.14
N GLN A 230 22.04 3.45 -10.02
CA GLN A 230 22.29 2.33 -9.09
C GLN A 230 21.24 1.22 -9.23
N ARG A 231 19.94 1.58 -9.28
CA ARG A 231 18.82 0.66 -9.50
C ARG A 231 18.06 1.09 -10.76
N VAL A 232 17.79 0.12 -11.64
CA VAL A 232 17.18 0.37 -12.93
C VAL A 232 15.97 -0.52 -13.20
N GLY A 233 15.06 -0.09 -14.06
CA GLY A 233 13.92 -0.89 -14.51
C GLY A 233 13.03 -1.38 -13.36
N SER A 234 12.91 -2.69 -13.20
CA SER A 234 12.05 -3.32 -12.17
C SER A 234 12.59 -3.20 -10.74
N GLU A 235 13.82 -2.76 -10.55
CA GLU A 235 14.47 -2.64 -9.24
C GLU A 235 14.33 -1.22 -8.66
N THR A 236 13.87 -0.25 -9.45
CA THR A 236 13.62 1.12 -8.97
C THR A 236 12.54 1.14 -7.90
N LEU A 237 12.63 2.10 -6.96
CA LEU A 237 11.63 2.31 -5.92
C LEU A 237 10.24 2.51 -6.52
N LEU A 238 10.13 3.29 -7.60
CA LEU A 238 8.86 3.50 -8.31
C LEU A 238 8.26 2.18 -8.82
N ALA A 239 9.07 1.29 -9.42
CA ALA A 239 8.62 -0.01 -9.90
C ALA A 239 8.20 -0.93 -8.74
N GLN A 240 8.88 -0.87 -7.60
CA GLN A 240 8.50 -1.58 -6.38
C GLN A 240 7.17 -1.07 -5.83
N ILE A 241 6.96 0.25 -5.77
CA ILE A 241 5.68 0.87 -5.37
C ILE A 241 4.53 0.35 -6.25
N VAL A 242 4.70 0.41 -7.57
CA VAL A 242 3.68 -0.06 -8.52
C VAL A 242 3.35 -1.55 -8.29
N ARG A 243 4.37 -2.37 -8.06
CA ARG A 243 4.20 -3.80 -7.77
C ARG A 243 3.45 -4.03 -6.45
N MET A 244 3.85 -3.35 -5.37
CA MET A 244 3.18 -3.47 -4.07
C MET A 244 1.70 -3.07 -4.15
N VAL A 245 1.38 -1.96 -4.82
CA VAL A 245 -0.02 -1.53 -5.00
C VAL A 245 -0.81 -2.56 -5.83
N ALA A 246 -0.23 -3.10 -6.90
CA ALA A 246 -0.87 -4.13 -7.71
C ALA A 246 -1.09 -5.44 -6.93
N ASP A 247 -0.14 -5.85 -6.09
CA ASP A 247 -0.26 -7.04 -5.23
C ASP A 247 -1.30 -6.83 -4.13
N ALA A 248 -1.33 -5.66 -3.51
CA ALA A 248 -2.34 -5.30 -2.52
C ALA A 248 -3.76 -5.37 -3.09
N GLN A 249 -3.97 -4.85 -4.30
CA GLN A 249 -5.27 -4.89 -4.97
C GLN A 249 -5.73 -6.31 -5.30
N ARG A 250 -4.79 -7.24 -5.52
CA ARG A 250 -5.08 -8.67 -5.79
C ARG A 250 -5.24 -9.50 -4.54
N SER A 251 -4.76 -9.01 -3.40
CA SER A 251 -4.86 -9.72 -2.13
C SER A 251 -6.32 -9.73 -1.64
N ARG A 252 -6.69 -10.76 -0.88
CA ARG A 252 -8.03 -10.88 -0.30
C ARG A 252 -7.97 -10.64 1.20
N ALA A 253 -8.78 -9.71 1.67
CA ALA A 253 -8.97 -9.47 3.09
C ALA A 253 -9.58 -10.70 3.79
N PRO A 254 -9.28 -10.97 5.06
CA PRO A 254 -9.90 -12.06 5.85
C PRO A 254 -11.42 -12.01 5.81
N ILE A 255 -12.03 -10.84 5.94
CA ILE A 255 -13.49 -10.67 5.86
C ILE A 255 -14.05 -11.09 4.49
N GLN A 256 -13.31 -10.91 3.42
CA GLN A 256 -13.71 -11.36 2.08
C GLN A 256 -13.71 -12.89 1.99
N LYS A 257 -12.68 -13.55 2.54
CA LYS A 257 -12.62 -15.02 2.62
C LYS A 257 -13.81 -15.58 3.42
N LEU A 258 -14.15 -14.92 4.53
CA LEU A 258 -15.32 -15.29 5.35
C LEU A 258 -16.62 -15.09 4.56
N ALA A 259 -16.76 -13.98 3.84
CA ALA A 259 -17.92 -13.72 3.01
C ALA A 259 -18.09 -14.77 1.90
N ASP A 260 -17.00 -15.23 1.29
CA ASP A 260 -17.02 -16.31 0.28
C ASP A 260 -17.50 -17.65 0.89
N VAL A 261 -17.05 -17.99 2.10
CA VAL A 261 -17.49 -19.19 2.83
C VAL A 261 -18.98 -19.08 3.18
N VAL A 262 -19.42 -17.95 3.71
CA VAL A 262 -20.83 -17.71 4.05
C VAL A 262 -21.69 -17.79 2.79
N ALA A 263 -21.28 -17.18 1.68
CA ALA A 263 -22.00 -17.25 0.40
C ALA A 263 -22.13 -18.69 -0.10
N GLY A 264 -21.10 -19.51 0.07
CA GLY A 264 -21.09 -20.93 -0.32
C GLY A 264 -22.18 -21.76 0.36
N TRP A 265 -22.51 -21.44 1.63
CA TRP A 265 -23.61 -22.08 2.36
C TRP A 265 -24.96 -21.38 2.13
N PHE A 266 -24.95 -20.08 2.01
CA PHE A 266 -26.14 -19.25 1.87
C PHE A 266 -26.93 -19.60 0.59
N VAL A 267 -26.25 -19.75 -0.54
CA VAL A 267 -26.92 -20.04 -1.83
C VAL A 267 -27.71 -21.36 -1.79
N PRO A 268 -27.15 -22.52 -1.38
CA PRO A 268 -27.92 -23.76 -1.22
C PRO A 268 -29.11 -23.62 -0.26
N ILE A 269 -28.96 -22.91 0.85
CA ILE A 269 -30.03 -22.68 1.82
C ILE A 269 -31.17 -21.89 1.16
N VAL A 270 -30.85 -20.82 0.44
CA VAL A 270 -31.84 -20.02 -0.28
C VAL A 270 -32.58 -20.84 -1.34
N VAL A 271 -31.85 -21.67 -2.10
CA VAL A 271 -32.48 -22.59 -3.07
C VAL A 271 -33.43 -23.56 -2.38
N ALA A 272 -33.03 -24.14 -1.25
CA ALA A 272 -33.89 -25.02 -0.44
C ALA A 272 -35.16 -24.30 0.06
N ILE A 273 -35.00 -23.06 0.56
CA ILE A 273 -36.15 -22.23 1.01
C ILE A 273 -37.07 -21.92 -0.18
N ALA A 274 -36.52 -21.60 -1.35
CA ALA A 274 -37.31 -21.35 -2.56
C ALA A 274 -38.13 -22.60 -2.98
N LEU A 275 -37.55 -23.80 -2.90
CA LEU A 275 -38.23 -25.05 -3.17
C LEU A 275 -39.33 -25.35 -2.14
N ILE A 276 -39.06 -25.11 -0.86
CA ILE A 276 -40.07 -25.22 0.23
C ILE A 276 -41.21 -24.23 -0.01
N THR A 277 -40.89 -22.98 -0.36
CA THR A 277 -41.87 -21.95 -0.69
C THR A 277 -42.72 -22.37 -1.87
N PHE A 278 -42.10 -22.89 -2.95
CA PHE A 278 -42.83 -23.44 -4.09
C PHE A 278 -43.82 -24.52 -3.65
N GLY A 279 -43.37 -25.51 -2.87
CA GLY A 279 -44.22 -26.59 -2.35
C GLY A 279 -45.36 -26.10 -1.45
N ALA A 280 -45.13 -25.15 -0.60
CA ALA A 280 -46.13 -24.57 0.30
C ALA A 280 -47.22 -23.79 -0.46
N TRP A 281 -46.83 -23.09 -1.56
CA TRP A 281 -47.77 -22.27 -2.33
C TRP A 281 -48.45 -23.01 -3.50
N ILE A 282 -48.08 -24.24 -3.78
CA ILE A 282 -48.60 -24.98 -4.93
C ILE A 282 -50.13 -25.17 -4.85
N HIS A 283 -50.70 -25.26 -3.65
CA HIS A 283 -52.12 -25.36 -3.39
C HIS A 283 -52.93 -24.12 -3.82
N PHE A 284 -52.24 -22.96 -3.90
CA PHE A 284 -52.84 -21.70 -4.37
C PHE A 284 -52.65 -21.48 -5.90
N GLY A 285 -52.07 -22.47 -6.58
CA GLY A 285 -51.81 -22.46 -8.03
C GLY A 285 -50.31 -22.31 -8.36
N VAL A 286 -49.92 -22.95 -9.45
CA VAL A 286 -48.51 -23.03 -9.91
C VAL A 286 -47.91 -21.63 -10.17
N ALA A 287 -48.70 -20.68 -10.65
CA ALA A 287 -48.26 -19.31 -10.87
C ALA A 287 -47.83 -18.64 -9.56
N HIS A 288 -48.65 -18.68 -8.52
CA HIS A 288 -48.34 -18.10 -7.24
C HIS A 288 -47.15 -18.80 -6.57
N ALA A 289 -47.10 -20.14 -6.68
CA ALA A 289 -45.96 -20.92 -6.15
C ALA A 289 -44.63 -20.50 -6.82
N LEU A 290 -44.61 -20.33 -8.12
CA LEU A 290 -43.42 -19.95 -8.85
C LEU A 290 -42.96 -18.52 -8.53
N VAL A 291 -43.91 -17.58 -8.50
CA VAL A 291 -43.57 -16.17 -8.21
C VAL A 291 -42.99 -16.02 -6.81
N ASN A 292 -43.58 -16.66 -5.83
CA ASN A 292 -43.07 -16.59 -4.45
C ASN A 292 -41.69 -17.29 -4.32
N ALA A 293 -41.48 -18.41 -4.98
CA ALA A 293 -40.19 -19.09 -5.03
C ALA A 293 -39.10 -18.24 -5.73
N VAL A 294 -39.43 -17.62 -6.87
CA VAL A 294 -38.53 -16.72 -7.61
C VAL A 294 -38.25 -15.47 -6.77
N ALA A 295 -39.23 -14.90 -6.09
CA ALA A 295 -39.04 -13.76 -5.20
C ALA A 295 -38.03 -14.06 -4.08
N VAL A 296 -38.07 -15.29 -3.49
CA VAL A 296 -37.07 -15.73 -2.51
C VAL A 296 -35.66 -15.76 -3.11
N LEU A 297 -35.50 -16.30 -4.33
CA LEU A 297 -34.19 -16.36 -5.01
C LEU A 297 -33.62 -14.98 -5.28
N ILE A 298 -34.45 -14.01 -5.62
CA ILE A 298 -34.04 -12.67 -6.00
C ILE A 298 -33.70 -11.82 -4.78
N ILE A 299 -34.57 -11.79 -3.76
CA ILE A 299 -34.37 -10.95 -2.57
C ILE A 299 -33.15 -11.38 -1.78
N ALA A 300 -32.77 -12.65 -1.89
CA ALA A 300 -31.63 -13.21 -1.20
C ALA A 300 -30.26 -12.93 -1.88
N CYS A 301 -30.19 -12.01 -2.85
CA CYS A 301 -28.91 -11.67 -3.48
C CYS A 301 -27.93 -11.02 -2.49
N PRO A 302 -26.77 -11.63 -2.16
CA PRO A 302 -25.77 -11.03 -1.29
C PRO A 302 -24.85 -10.06 -2.06
N CYS A 303 -25.40 -9.29 -3.00
CA CYS A 303 -24.65 -8.48 -3.96
C CYS A 303 -23.71 -7.48 -3.28
N ALA A 304 -24.11 -6.89 -2.14
CA ALA A 304 -23.32 -5.91 -1.40
C ALA A 304 -22.05 -6.52 -0.76
N ILE A 305 -22.15 -7.75 -0.25
CA ILE A 305 -21.03 -8.42 0.45
C ILE A 305 -19.86 -8.68 -0.52
N GLY A 306 -20.16 -9.11 -1.74
CA GLY A 306 -19.15 -9.41 -2.75
C GLY A 306 -18.42 -8.18 -3.31
N LEU A 307 -19.00 -6.98 -3.17
CA LEU A 307 -18.50 -5.74 -3.78
C LEU A 307 -17.86 -4.77 -2.77
N ALA A 308 -18.39 -4.67 -1.56
CA ALA A 308 -18.00 -3.64 -0.61
C ALA A 308 -16.52 -3.74 -0.21
N THR A 309 -16.04 -4.92 0.16
CA THR A 309 -14.67 -5.11 0.66
C THR A 309 -13.60 -4.91 -0.41
N PRO A 310 -13.68 -5.53 -1.61
CA PRO A 310 -12.68 -5.28 -2.66
C PRO A 310 -12.60 -3.82 -3.05
N MET A 311 -13.74 -3.12 -3.17
CA MET A 311 -13.77 -1.71 -3.53
C MET A 311 -13.14 -0.82 -2.45
N SER A 312 -13.41 -1.09 -1.18
CA SER A 312 -12.82 -0.34 -0.05
C SER A 312 -11.30 -0.52 -0.02
N VAL A 313 -10.81 -1.74 -0.18
CA VAL A 313 -9.36 -2.03 -0.26
C VAL A 313 -8.73 -1.32 -1.44
N MET A 314 -9.33 -1.40 -2.63
CA MET A 314 -8.82 -0.75 -3.83
C MET A 314 -8.73 0.77 -3.69
N VAL A 315 -9.75 1.43 -3.14
CA VAL A 315 -9.75 2.88 -2.91
C VAL A 315 -8.72 3.27 -1.86
N ALA A 316 -8.63 2.51 -0.77
CA ALA A 316 -7.68 2.78 0.31
C ALA A 316 -6.23 2.62 -0.15
N THR A 317 -5.90 1.53 -0.87
CA THR A 317 -4.55 1.31 -1.43
C THR A 317 -4.18 2.36 -2.46
N GLY A 318 -5.11 2.76 -3.34
CA GLY A 318 -4.88 3.81 -4.33
C GLY A 318 -4.64 5.18 -3.69
N LYS A 319 -5.46 5.59 -2.72
CA LYS A 319 -5.28 6.83 -1.97
C LYS A 319 -4.03 6.79 -1.08
N GLY A 320 -3.77 5.67 -0.43
CA GLY A 320 -2.56 5.47 0.37
C GLY A 320 -1.31 5.70 -0.47
N ALA A 321 -1.21 5.07 -1.64
CA ALA A 321 -0.07 5.19 -2.53
C ALA A 321 0.21 6.65 -2.95
N THR A 322 -0.85 7.44 -3.24
CA THR A 322 -0.69 8.88 -3.57
C THR A 322 -0.29 9.74 -2.37
N ALA A 323 -0.48 9.25 -1.15
CA ALA A 323 -0.05 9.90 0.09
C ALA A 323 1.29 9.35 0.62
N GLY A 324 1.99 8.52 -0.16
CA GLY A 324 3.25 7.89 0.26
C GLY A 324 3.07 6.75 1.28
N ILE A 325 1.84 6.20 1.41
CA ILE A 325 1.53 5.06 2.28
C ILE A 325 1.28 3.84 1.40
N LEU A 326 2.23 2.90 1.42
CA LEU A 326 2.14 1.68 0.63
C LEU A 326 1.58 0.53 1.47
N ILE A 327 0.49 -0.04 1.03
CA ILE A 327 -0.18 -1.17 1.67
C ILE A 327 0.16 -2.43 0.87
N LYS A 328 0.79 -3.40 1.50
CA LYS A 328 1.28 -4.62 0.86
C LYS A 328 0.15 -5.62 0.55
N ASN A 329 -0.86 -5.67 1.40
CA ASN A 329 -1.99 -6.58 1.25
C ASN A 329 -3.25 -6.06 1.95
N ALA A 330 -4.41 -6.59 1.55
CA ALA A 330 -5.70 -6.22 2.12
C ALA A 330 -5.85 -6.64 3.59
N GLU A 331 -5.13 -7.67 4.03
CA GLU A 331 -5.14 -8.15 5.41
C GLU A 331 -4.55 -7.10 6.35
N ALA A 332 -3.40 -6.48 5.98
CA ALA A 332 -2.80 -5.41 6.78
C ALA A 332 -3.75 -4.22 6.95
N LEU A 333 -4.50 -3.86 5.90
CA LEU A 333 -5.50 -2.79 5.96
C LEU A 333 -6.66 -3.12 6.89
N GLU A 334 -7.17 -4.36 6.84
CA GLU A 334 -8.24 -4.82 7.72
C GLU A 334 -7.77 -4.87 9.17
N LEU A 335 -6.62 -5.49 9.43
CA LEU A 335 -6.06 -5.59 10.78
C LEU A 335 -5.74 -4.22 11.38
N MET A 336 -5.28 -3.27 10.56
CA MET A 336 -5.00 -1.90 11.01
C MET A 336 -6.25 -1.21 11.59
N SER A 337 -7.44 -1.54 11.10
CA SER A 337 -8.69 -0.99 11.64
C SER A 337 -9.03 -1.48 13.06
N HIS A 338 -8.39 -2.54 13.52
CA HIS A 338 -8.59 -3.16 14.84
C HIS A 338 -7.43 -2.91 15.80
N VAL A 339 -6.38 -2.21 15.37
CA VAL A 339 -5.24 -1.86 16.21
C VAL A 339 -5.67 -0.91 17.32
N ASP A 340 -5.26 -1.20 18.54
CA ASP A 340 -5.47 -0.37 19.73
C ASP A 340 -4.16 0.14 20.33
N THR A 341 -3.04 -0.50 20.01
CA THR A 341 -1.71 -0.19 20.53
C THR A 341 -0.68 -0.09 19.41
N ILE A 342 0.09 1.00 19.40
CA ILE A 342 1.19 1.19 18.46
C ILE A 342 2.52 1.07 19.22
N ALA A 343 3.30 0.07 18.87
CA ALA A 343 4.67 -0.11 19.33
C ALA A 343 5.63 0.59 18.35
N LEU A 344 6.45 1.50 18.84
CA LEU A 344 7.35 2.32 18.04
C LEU A 344 8.80 2.01 18.41
N ASP A 345 9.65 1.72 17.44
CA ASP A 345 11.08 1.81 17.65
C ASP A 345 11.48 3.26 17.91
N LYS A 346 12.52 3.49 18.70
CA LYS A 346 13.00 4.85 18.96
C LYS A 346 13.83 5.37 17.79
N THR A 347 14.89 4.67 17.45
CA THR A 347 15.95 5.14 16.54
C THR A 347 15.49 5.10 15.09
N GLY A 348 15.62 6.21 14.35
CA GLY A 348 15.17 6.29 12.95
C GLY A 348 13.65 6.37 12.76
N THR A 349 12.85 6.03 13.79
CA THR A 349 11.39 6.09 13.78
C THR A 349 10.89 7.35 14.51
N LEU A 350 11.08 7.44 15.82
CA LEU A 350 10.76 8.65 16.61
C LEU A 350 11.82 9.73 16.48
N THR A 351 13.05 9.34 16.17
CA THR A 351 14.24 10.20 16.06
C THR A 351 14.74 10.22 14.62
N GLU A 352 15.64 11.16 14.32
CA GLU A 352 16.22 11.32 12.96
C GLU A 352 17.12 10.15 12.55
N GLY A 353 17.56 9.30 13.51
CA GLY A 353 18.54 8.24 13.25
C GLY A 353 19.95 8.78 12.94
N LYS A 354 20.16 10.08 13.19
CA LYS A 354 21.41 10.79 12.95
C LYS A 354 21.88 11.39 14.27
N PRO A 355 22.75 10.70 15.04
CA PRO A 355 23.26 11.24 16.28
C PRO A 355 23.99 12.55 16.04
N ARG A 356 23.80 13.51 16.97
CA ARG A 356 24.49 14.81 16.97
C ARG A 356 25.22 14.99 18.28
N VAL A 357 26.33 15.75 18.25
CA VAL A 357 27.05 16.14 19.44
C VAL A 357 26.23 17.18 20.21
N THR A 358 25.86 16.89 21.46
CA THR A 358 25.02 17.75 22.29
C THR A 358 25.79 18.47 23.38
N ALA A 359 26.85 17.86 23.92
CA ALA A 359 27.70 18.48 24.92
C ALA A 359 29.13 17.96 24.78
N ILE A 360 30.08 18.81 25.16
CA ILE A 360 31.50 18.49 25.18
C ILE A 360 32.04 18.96 26.55
N GLU A 361 32.63 18.02 27.25
CA GLU A 361 33.38 18.31 28.47
C GLU A 361 34.85 18.52 28.10
N GLY A 362 35.51 19.52 28.65
CA GLY A 362 36.90 19.91 28.35
C GLY A 362 37.01 21.13 27.44
N ASP A 363 38.16 21.32 26.82
CA ASP A 363 38.34 22.36 25.80
C ASP A 363 37.69 21.89 24.48
N GLU A 364 36.57 22.50 24.14
CA GLU A 364 35.72 22.12 23.01
C GLU A 364 36.50 22.06 21.68
N ARG A 365 37.39 23.07 21.44
CA ARG A 365 38.16 23.12 20.20
C ARG A 365 39.19 22.00 20.12
N VAL A 366 39.91 21.76 21.21
CA VAL A 366 40.94 20.72 21.27
C VAL A 366 40.29 19.33 21.20
N VAL A 367 39.24 19.09 21.97
CA VAL A 367 38.54 17.80 22.02
C VAL A 367 37.98 17.45 20.65
N LEU A 368 37.28 18.39 19.96
CA LEU A 368 36.73 18.14 18.65
C LEU A 368 37.80 18.00 17.56
N ALA A 369 38.86 18.84 17.58
CA ALA A 369 39.92 18.75 16.59
C ALA A 369 40.61 17.38 16.63
N MET A 370 40.98 16.92 17.82
CA MET A 370 41.66 15.62 18.02
C MET A 370 40.73 14.43 17.69
N ALA A 371 39.47 14.49 18.16
CA ALA A 371 38.52 13.43 17.91
C ALA A 371 38.13 13.34 16.42
N ALA A 372 37.82 14.46 15.77
CA ALA A 372 37.45 14.49 14.36
C ALA A 372 38.57 14.02 13.42
N ALA A 373 39.82 14.34 13.73
CA ALA A 373 40.98 13.91 12.95
C ALA A 373 41.08 12.36 12.89
N VAL A 374 40.85 11.68 14.02
CA VAL A 374 40.91 10.21 14.10
C VAL A 374 39.67 9.56 13.56
N GLU A 375 38.47 10.11 13.88
CA GLU A 375 37.16 9.57 13.48
C GLU A 375 36.87 9.77 11.98
N ARG A 376 37.56 10.67 11.29
CA ARG A 376 37.41 10.87 9.83
C ARG A 376 37.65 9.59 9.02
N ALA A 377 38.38 8.63 9.56
CA ALA A 377 38.66 7.34 8.94
C ALA A 377 37.65 6.24 9.33
N SER A 378 36.67 6.56 10.16
CA SER A 378 35.67 5.62 10.69
C SER A 378 34.32 5.81 9.99
N GLU A 379 33.68 4.72 9.61
CA GLU A 379 32.32 4.71 9.03
C GLU A 379 31.22 4.70 10.11
N HIS A 380 31.58 4.80 11.38
CA HIS A 380 30.60 4.75 12.45
C HIS A 380 29.72 6.00 12.49
N PRO A 381 28.39 5.92 12.74
CA PRO A 381 27.51 7.10 12.78
C PRO A 381 27.94 8.17 13.78
N LEU A 382 28.53 7.79 14.92
CA LEU A 382 29.08 8.73 15.89
C LEU A 382 30.32 9.47 15.37
N ALA A 383 31.11 8.82 14.52
CA ALA A 383 32.26 9.44 13.88
C ALA A 383 31.84 10.57 12.95
N ALA A 384 30.82 10.29 12.09
CA ALA A 384 30.23 11.30 11.23
C ALA A 384 29.69 12.50 12.04
N ALA A 385 29.06 12.24 13.19
CA ALA A 385 28.56 13.30 14.09
C ALA A 385 29.68 14.18 14.67
N ILE A 386 30.84 13.59 15.03
CA ILE A 386 32.00 14.34 15.53
C ILE A 386 32.59 15.23 14.43
N VAL A 387 32.77 14.65 13.22
CA VAL A 387 33.32 15.38 12.07
C VAL A 387 32.39 16.53 11.67
N ALA A 388 31.09 16.28 11.58
CA ALA A 388 30.10 17.32 11.31
C ALA A 388 30.12 18.44 12.34
N ALA A 389 30.16 18.09 13.63
CA ALA A 389 30.23 19.06 14.73
C ALA A 389 31.49 19.93 14.70
N ALA A 390 32.63 19.38 14.29
CA ALA A 390 33.85 20.14 14.10
C ALA A 390 33.74 21.10 12.90
N GLN A 391 33.18 20.65 11.79
CA GLN A 391 32.96 21.47 10.58
C GLN A 391 31.97 22.61 10.84
N GLU A 392 30.82 22.34 11.47
CA GLU A 392 29.82 23.36 11.83
C GLU A 392 30.39 24.48 12.72
N ARG A 393 31.35 24.13 13.58
CA ARG A 393 32.03 25.09 14.49
C ARG A 393 33.28 25.75 13.89
N GLY A 394 33.55 25.44 12.60
CA GLY A 394 34.71 26.01 11.91
C GLY A 394 36.07 25.57 12.50
N ILE A 395 36.11 24.38 13.10
CA ILE A 395 37.33 23.81 13.68
C ILE A 395 38.11 23.11 12.56
N GLU A 396 39.38 23.45 12.41
CA GLU A 396 40.27 22.82 11.46
C GLU A 396 40.57 21.37 11.90
N ILE A 397 40.28 20.42 11.00
CA ILE A 397 40.43 18.97 11.25
C ILE A 397 41.79 18.55 10.71
N GLY A 398 42.71 18.18 11.61
CA GLY A 398 44.03 17.68 11.27
C GLY A 398 43.99 16.33 10.53
N THR A 399 45.13 15.84 10.10
CA THR A 399 45.28 14.53 9.49
C THR A 399 45.82 13.54 10.54
N ALA A 400 45.06 12.41 10.69
CA ALA A 400 45.53 11.32 11.55
C ALA A 400 46.32 10.29 10.75
N THR A 401 47.34 9.73 11.36
CA THR A 401 48.11 8.59 10.82
C THR A 401 47.96 7.38 11.76
N ASP A 402 48.30 6.17 11.26
CA ASP A 402 48.22 4.91 12.03
C ASP A 402 46.84 4.66 12.69
N VAL A 403 45.76 5.03 12.00
CA VAL A 403 44.40 4.85 12.51
C VAL A 403 44.04 3.38 12.61
N LYS A 404 43.59 2.94 13.80
CA LYS A 404 43.14 1.58 14.10
C LYS A 404 41.77 1.63 14.78
N ILE A 405 40.81 0.91 14.19
CA ILE A 405 39.51 0.72 14.81
C ILE A 405 39.63 -0.44 15.80
N LEU A 406 39.24 -0.20 17.05
CA LEU A 406 39.25 -1.17 18.15
C LEU A 406 37.80 -1.61 18.41
N PRO A 407 37.37 -2.80 17.96
CA PRO A 407 35.98 -3.22 18.09
C PRO A 407 35.47 -3.14 19.53
N GLY A 408 34.35 -2.38 19.73
CA GLY A 408 33.72 -2.17 21.03
C GLY A 408 34.44 -1.20 21.98
N GLN A 409 35.64 -0.71 21.63
CA GLN A 409 36.42 0.21 22.44
C GLN A 409 36.49 1.63 21.87
N GLY A 410 36.55 1.75 20.55
CA GLY A 410 36.64 3.04 19.86
C GLY A 410 37.67 3.06 18.73
N VAL A 411 38.25 4.22 18.47
CA VAL A 411 39.24 4.44 17.40
C VAL A 411 40.50 5.06 18.03
N ARG A 412 41.69 4.65 17.56
CA ARG A 412 42.97 5.16 17.97
C ARG A 412 43.75 5.59 16.72
N GLY A 413 44.51 6.69 16.83
CA GLY A 413 45.39 7.17 15.77
C GLY A 413 46.42 8.15 16.33
N VAL A 414 47.30 8.64 15.46
CA VAL A 414 48.30 9.67 15.80
C VAL A 414 47.94 10.95 15.08
N VAL A 415 47.79 12.06 15.82
CA VAL A 415 47.46 13.39 15.31
C VAL A 415 48.56 14.36 15.80
N ASP A 416 49.26 15.01 14.87
CA ASP A 416 50.34 15.96 15.18
C ASP A 416 51.42 15.39 16.15
N GLY A 417 51.69 14.08 16.03
CA GLY A 417 52.66 13.39 16.89
C GLY A 417 52.13 12.92 18.25
N HIS A 418 50.87 13.18 18.56
CA HIS A 418 50.19 12.76 19.78
C HIS A 418 49.33 11.52 19.54
N GLN A 419 49.36 10.56 20.47
CA GLN A 419 48.49 9.38 20.41
C GLN A 419 47.09 9.74 20.89
N VAL A 420 46.10 9.62 20.03
CA VAL A 420 44.71 9.97 20.34
C VAL A 420 43.86 8.71 20.33
N GLU A 421 43.05 8.52 21.35
CA GLU A 421 42.02 7.49 21.47
C GLU A 421 40.66 8.13 21.69
N VAL A 422 39.66 7.70 20.89
CA VAL A 422 38.26 8.14 21.01
C VAL A 422 37.40 6.93 21.29
N GLY A 423 36.70 6.94 22.41
CA GLY A 423 35.88 5.82 22.83
C GLY A 423 34.95 6.14 24.00
N ARG A 424 34.39 5.11 24.63
CA ARG A 424 33.43 5.25 25.74
C ARG A 424 34.01 6.02 26.93
N SER A 425 35.32 5.96 27.13
CA SER A 425 36.03 6.66 28.22
C SER A 425 36.25 8.15 27.98
N GLY A 426 35.89 8.63 26.77
CA GLY A 426 36.12 10.00 26.31
C GLY A 426 37.21 10.09 25.25
N VAL A 427 37.78 11.28 25.09
CA VAL A 427 38.90 11.57 24.21
C VAL A 427 40.18 11.58 25.04
N ILE A 428 41.09 10.66 24.74
CA ILE A 428 42.33 10.45 25.46
C ILE A 428 43.50 10.85 24.55
N VAL A 429 44.35 11.73 25.00
CA VAL A 429 45.59 12.14 24.30
C VAL A 429 46.80 11.82 25.19
N ASP A 430 47.74 11.04 24.66
CA ASP A 430 48.94 10.58 25.35
C ASP A 430 48.65 9.97 26.73
N GLY A 431 47.56 9.19 26.81
CA GLY A 431 47.11 8.54 28.04
C GLY A 431 46.35 9.46 29.03
N ARG A 432 46.11 10.72 28.70
CA ARG A 432 45.34 11.66 29.53
C ARG A 432 43.97 11.91 28.91
N ASN A 433 42.89 11.79 29.68
CA ASN A 433 41.57 12.18 29.26
C ASN A 433 41.47 13.70 29.16
N ILE A 434 41.24 14.22 27.97
CA ILE A 434 41.12 15.67 27.69
C ILE A 434 39.65 16.12 27.63
N GLY A 435 38.70 15.18 27.54
CA GLY A 435 37.31 15.52 27.53
C GLY A 435 36.40 14.35 27.12
N ARG A 436 35.10 14.62 27.16
CA ARG A 436 34.07 13.66 26.75
C ARG A 436 33.11 14.31 25.77
N ILE A 437 32.68 13.57 24.78
CA ILE A 437 31.68 14.01 23.82
C ILE A 437 30.40 13.25 24.13
N THR A 438 29.30 13.99 24.28
CA THR A 438 27.95 13.43 24.51
C THR A 438 27.15 13.57 23.25
N PHE A 439 26.40 12.52 22.92
CA PHE A 439 25.57 12.43 21.72
C PHE A 439 24.11 12.29 22.13
N ALA A 440 23.23 12.85 21.30
CA ALA A 440 21.81 12.53 21.32
C ALA A 440 21.33 12.38 19.87
N ASP A 441 20.38 11.49 19.67
CA ASP A 441 19.66 11.37 18.42
C ASP A 441 18.40 12.25 18.52
N PRO A 442 18.31 13.37 17.77
CA PRO A 442 17.23 14.32 17.92
C PRO A 442 15.88 13.70 17.54
N ILE A 443 14.85 14.03 18.32
CA ILE A 443 13.47 13.69 18.03
C ILE A 443 13.07 14.45 16.75
N LYS A 444 12.42 13.77 15.79
CA LYS A 444 11.88 14.42 14.59
C LYS A 444 10.89 15.50 14.98
N SER A 445 10.88 16.61 14.27
CA SER A 445 10.02 17.77 14.57
C SER A 445 8.51 17.42 14.52
N THR A 446 8.13 16.45 13.72
CA THR A 446 6.77 15.97 13.53
C THR A 446 6.29 14.97 14.59
N THR A 447 7.21 14.27 15.27
CA THR A 447 6.89 13.21 16.25
C THR A 447 5.93 13.65 17.37
N PRO A 448 6.10 14.83 18.02
CA PRO A 448 5.17 15.23 19.08
C PRO A 448 3.72 15.38 18.60
N ASP A 449 3.53 15.89 17.38
CA ASP A 449 2.20 16.06 16.79
C ASP A 449 1.60 14.72 16.39
N ALA A 450 2.42 13.80 15.86
CA ALA A 450 2.02 12.45 15.52
C ALA A 450 1.53 11.67 16.75
N ILE A 451 2.28 11.69 17.86
CA ILE A 451 1.88 11.02 19.12
C ILE A 451 0.56 11.59 19.64
N ARG A 452 0.39 12.92 19.62
CA ARG A 452 -0.88 13.55 20.03
C ARG A 452 -2.05 13.12 19.13
N ALA A 453 -1.82 13.02 17.84
CA ALA A 453 -2.84 12.58 16.88
C ALA A 453 -3.23 11.10 17.09
N LEU A 454 -2.28 10.23 17.45
CA LEU A 454 -2.54 8.83 17.79
C LEU A 454 -3.40 8.73 19.06
N HIS A 455 -3.05 9.45 20.12
CA HIS A 455 -3.85 9.50 21.36
C HIS A 455 -5.26 10.06 21.12
N ALA A 456 -5.41 11.09 20.28
CA ALA A 456 -6.71 11.64 19.92
C ALA A 456 -7.63 10.61 19.21
N LYS A 457 -7.03 9.57 18.59
CA LYS A 457 -7.75 8.43 18.02
C LYS A 457 -7.98 7.28 19.00
N GLY A 458 -7.58 7.42 20.26
CA GLY A 458 -7.73 6.41 21.30
C GLY A 458 -6.69 5.28 21.22
N LEU A 459 -5.58 5.48 20.53
CA LEU A 459 -4.51 4.50 20.41
C LEU A 459 -3.52 4.67 21.55
N ALA A 460 -3.14 3.57 22.21
CA ALA A 460 -2.04 3.55 23.16
C ALA A 460 -0.69 3.50 22.42
N VAL A 461 0.32 4.17 22.95
CA VAL A 461 1.66 4.23 22.36
C VAL A 461 2.68 3.60 23.28
N ALA A 462 3.40 2.58 22.77
CA ALA A 462 4.51 1.92 23.46
C ALA A 462 5.82 2.18 22.71
N MET A 463 6.88 2.58 23.40
CA MET A 463 8.22 2.72 22.83
C MET A 463 9.06 1.50 23.17
N ILE A 464 9.71 0.93 22.17
CA ILE A 464 10.67 -0.19 22.31
C ILE A 464 12.04 0.31 21.90
N THR A 465 13.05 0.18 22.79
CA THR A 465 14.40 0.67 22.50
C THR A 465 15.47 -0.15 23.20
N GLY A 466 16.65 -0.24 22.59
CA GLY A 466 17.87 -0.78 23.21
C GLY A 466 18.59 0.17 24.16
N ASP A 467 18.12 1.42 24.26
CA ASP A 467 18.74 2.43 25.12
C ASP A 467 18.56 2.12 26.61
N ALA A 468 19.43 2.72 27.43
CA ALA A 468 19.29 2.69 28.87
C ALA A 468 17.93 3.27 29.32
N ARG A 469 17.31 2.64 30.31
CA ARG A 469 15.98 2.98 30.82
C ARG A 469 15.83 4.47 31.15
N THR A 470 16.84 5.09 31.77
CA THR A 470 16.80 6.52 32.10
C THR A 470 16.68 7.44 30.89
N THR A 471 17.39 7.13 29.80
CA THR A 471 17.31 7.87 28.53
C THR A 471 15.96 7.66 27.85
N ALA A 472 15.48 6.43 27.82
CA ALA A 472 14.19 6.08 27.24
C ALA A 472 13.02 6.78 27.96
N GLU A 473 13.02 6.79 29.29
CA GLU A 473 11.99 7.44 30.11
C GLU A 473 11.95 8.96 29.91
N LEU A 474 13.11 9.60 29.71
CA LEU A 474 13.17 11.03 29.38
C LEU A 474 12.47 11.35 28.05
N VAL A 475 12.77 10.58 27.02
CA VAL A 475 12.13 10.73 25.70
C VAL A 475 10.64 10.46 25.79
N ALA A 476 10.25 9.40 26.48
CA ALA A 476 8.85 9.03 26.65
C ALA A 476 8.05 10.11 27.39
N LYS A 477 8.62 10.69 28.45
CA LYS A 477 8.01 11.81 29.18
C LYS A 477 7.84 13.05 28.31
N GLN A 478 8.85 13.36 27.48
CA GLN A 478 8.78 14.49 26.56
C GLN A 478 7.69 14.32 25.49
N LEU A 479 7.48 13.11 25.01
CA LEU A 479 6.53 12.78 23.95
C LEU A 479 5.14 12.39 24.48
N GLY A 480 4.99 12.12 25.79
CA GLY A 480 3.76 11.62 26.37
C GLY A 480 3.46 10.16 26.02
N ILE A 481 4.49 9.33 25.87
CA ILE A 481 4.35 7.90 25.54
C ILE A 481 3.86 7.11 26.76
N ASP A 482 2.87 6.23 26.57
CA ASP A 482 2.18 5.53 27.65
C ASP A 482 3.02 4.41 28.29
N ARG A 483 3.83 3.72 27.48
CA ARG A 483 4.61 2.56 27.91
C ARG A 483 6.02 2.56 27.33
N VAL A 484 7.00 2.18 28.14
CA VAL A 484 8.41 2.12 27.74
C VAL A 484 8.98 0.74 28.05
N GLU A 485 9.47 0.09 27.01
CA GLU A 485 10.27 -1.14 27.08
C GLU A 485 11.71 -0.79 26.65
N ALA A 486 12.57 -0.57 27.63
CA ALA A 486 13.96 -0.15 27.46
C ALA A 486 14.92 -1.32 27.64
N GLU A 487 16.18 -1.15 27.19
CA GLU A 487 17.25 -2.15 27.28
C GLU A 487 16.91 -3.46 26.55
N VAL A 488 16.06 -3.36 25.50
CA VAL A 488 15.61 -4.51 24.71
C VAL A 488 16.66 -4.84 23.67
N LEU A 489 17.16 -6.07 23.67
CA LEU A 489 18.05 -6.54 22.62
C LEU A 489 17.30 -6.68 21.29
N PRO A 490 17.98 -6.53 20.14
CA PRO A 490 17.33 -6.68 18.83
C PRO A 490 16.53 -7.96 18.68
N ALA A 491 17.07 -9.09 19.16
CA ALA A 491 16.41 -10.41 19.11
C ALA A 491 15.13 -10.48 19.97
N ASP A 492 15.02 -9.65 21.01
CA ASP A 492 13.93 -9.68 21.98
C ASP A 492 12.77 -8.73 21.64
N LYS A 493 12.93 -7.82 20.65
CA LYS A 493 11.86 -6.91 20.23
C LYS A 493 10.58 -7.65 19.85
N ALA A 494 10.69 -8.78 19.16
CA ALA A 494 9.55 -9.62 18.81
C ALA A 494 8.84 -10.21 20.03
N ALA A 495 9.59 -10.54 21.09
CA ALA A 495 9.02 -11.05 22.34
C ALA A 495 8.22 -9.96 23.08
N VAL A 496 8.67 -8.69 23.02
CA VAL A 496 7.90 -7.55 23.57
C VAL A 496 6.57 -7.39 22.85
N VAL A 497 6.55 -7.42 21.52
CA VAL A 497 5.31 -7.39 20.73
C VAL A 497 4.40 -8.55 21.10
N GLN A 498 4.95 -9.75 21.21
CA GLN A 498 4.18 -10.93 21.62
C GLN A 498 3.58 -10.78 23.01
N LYS A 499 4.30 -10.20 23.97
CA LYS A 499 3.81 -9.92 25.33
C LYS A 499 2.60 -8.99 25.30
N LEU A 500 2.68 -7.90 24.53
CA LEU A 500 1.55 -6.97 24.34
C LEU A 500 0.33 -7.67 23.76
N GLN A 501 0.52 -8.54 22.77
CA GLN A 501 -0.57 -9.35 22.19
C GLN A 501 -1.18 -10.34 23.19
N GLN A 502 -0.36 -10.95 24.07
CA GLN A 502 -0.84 -11.84 25.14
C GLN A 502 -1.62 -11.09 26.23
N GLU A 503 -1.31 -9.81 26.43
CA GLU A 503 -2.07 -8.92 27.32
C GLU A 503 -3.44 -8.52 26.71
N GLY A 504 -3.74 -8.93 25.49
CA GLY A 504 -5.01 -8.73 24.79
C GLY A 504 -5.02 -7.56 23.82
N HIS A 505 -3.87 -6.91 23.57
CA HIS A 505 -3.75 -5.79 22.65
C HIS A 505 -3.64 -6.24 21.19
N ARG A 506 -4.19 -5.43 20.29
CA ARG A 506 -3.95 -5.51 18.84
C ARG A 506 -2.84 -4.54 18.49
N VAL A 507 -1.67 -5.07 18.16
CA VAL A 507 -0.43 -4.30 18.10
C VAL A 507 -0.03 -4.01 16.66
N ALA A 508 0.15 -2.72 16.31
CA ALA A 508 0.95 -2.32 15.17
C ALA A 508 2.39 -2.02 15.64
N MET A 509 3.38 -2.51 14.91
CA MET A 509 4.80 -2.20 15.17
C MET A 509 5.34 -1.33 14.06
N ALA A 510 5.98 -0.19 14.41
CA ALA A 510 6.70 0.64 13.45
C ALA A 510 8.21 0.65 13.74
N GLY A 511 9.01 0.50 12.68
CA GLY A 511 10.47 0.47 12.75
C GLY A 511 11.13 0.64 11.38
N ASP A 512 12.44 0.90 11.37
CA ASP A 512 13.22 1.18 10.16
C ASP A 512 14.37 0.20 9.91
N GLY A 513 14.79 -0.54 10.94
CA GLY A 513 16.01 -1.34 10.93
C GLY A 513 15.81 -2.83 10.63
N ILE A 514 16.91 -3.49 10.23
CA ILE A 514 16.98 -4.97 10.13
C ILE A 514 16.61 -5.60 11.48
N ASN A 515 16.97 -4.95 12.58
CA ASN A 515 16.71 -5.40 13.95
C ASN A 515 15.21 -5.42 14.29
N ASP A 516 14.39 -4.68 13.54
CA ASP A 516 12.95 -4.59 13.75
C ASP A 516 12.17 -5.61 12.92
N ALA A 517 12.76 -6.17 11.87
CA ALA A 517 12.09 -7.07 10.95
C ALA A 517 11.35 -8.24 11.66
N PRO A 518 11.93 -8.92 12.67
CA PRO A 518 11.21 -9.95 13.42
C PRO A 518 10.01 -9.41 14.20
N ALA A 519 10.10 -8.20 14.75
CA ALA A 519 9.02 -7.54 15.48
C ALA A 519 7.91 -7.04 14.52
N LEU A 520 8.29 -6.47 13.37
CA LEU A 520 7.37 -6.08 12.29
C LEU A 520 6.56 -7.27 11.78
N ALA A 521 7.23 -8.40 11.53
CA ALA A 521 6.59 -9.63 11.08
C ALA A 521 5.70 -10.28 12.16
N ARG A 522 6.01 -10.07 13.45
CA ARG A 522 5.25 -10.64 14.58
C ARG A 522 4.01 -9.85 14.94
N ALA A 523 4.03 -8.55 14.74
CA ALA A 523 2.90 -7.65 15.03
C ALA A 523 1.67 -8.02 14.19
N ASP A 524 0.46 -7.62 14.65
CA ASP A 524 -0.76 -7.75 13.85
C ASP A 524 -0.62 -6.94 12.56
N VAL A 525 0.05 -5.77 12.62
CA VAL A 525 0.44 -4.97 11.47
C VAL A 525 1.86 -4.44 11.64
N GLY A 526 2.77 -4.81 10.75
CA GLY A 526 4.09 -4.19 10.65
C GLY A 526 4.03 -2.94 9.79
N ILE A 527 4.68 -1.86 10.24
CA ILE A 527 4.81 -0.58 9.54
C ILE A 527 6.30 -0.27 9.38
N ALA A 528 6.82 -0.32 8.15
CA ALA A 528 8.20 0.01 7.86
C ALA A 528 8.33 1.48 7.44
N MET A 529 9.44 2.11 7.85
CA MET A 529 9.84 3.41 7.34
C MET A 529 10.53 3.23 5.98
N GLY A 530 10.17 4.02 4.97
CA GLY A 530 10.75 3.94 3.62
C GLY A 530 12.23 4.34 3.58
N THR A 531 12.70 5.05 4.58
CA THR A 531 14.14 5.32 4.82
C THR A 531 14.89 4.13 5.43
N GLY A 532 14.16 3.11 5.85
CA GLY A 532 14.69 1.91 6.48
C GLY A 532 15.31 0.90 5.51
N THR A 533 15.65 -0.27 6.02
CA THR A 533 16.27 -1.33 5.24
C THR A 533 15.25 -2.10 4.40
N ASP A 534 15.70 -2.66 3.26
CA ASP A 534 14.86 -3.50 2.39
C ASP A 534 14.21 -4.66 3.17
N VAL A 535 14.93 -5.24 4.15
CA VAL A 535 14.42 -6.34 4.99
C VAL A 535 13.26 -5.90 5.89
N ALA A 536 13.31 -4.68 6.44
CA ALA A 536 12.21 -4.11 7.21
C ALA A 536 10.99 -3.87 6.32
N ILE A 537 11.19 -3.31 5.14
CA ILE A 537 10.14 -3.07 4.13
C ILE A 537 9.49 -4.39 3.69
N GLU A 538 10.27 -5.43 3.46
CA GLU A 538 9.74 -6.75 3.08
C GLU A 538 8.94 -7.41 4.22
N SER A 539 9.31 -7.18 5.47
CA SER A 539 8.66 -7.77 6.65
C SER A 539 7.36 -7.07 7.05
N ALA A 540 7.15 -5.83 6.60
CA ALA A 540 6.01 -5.01 6.97
C ALA A 540 4.80 -5.24 6.06
N GLY A 541 3.59 -5.03 6.60
CA GLY A 541 2.33 -4.97 5.85
C GLY A 541 2.02 -3.60 5.28
N ILE A 542 2.62 -2.55 5.87
CA ILE A 542 2.49 -1.15 5.46
C ILE A 542 3.88 -0.52 5.40
N THR A 543 4.14 0.32 4.40
CA THR A 543 5.39 1.08 4.28
C THR A 543 5.07 2.56 4.13
N LEU A 544 5.71 3.41 4.95
CA LEU A 544 5.66 4.87 4.86
C LEU A 544 6.85 5.33 4.04
N VAL A 545 6.64 5.71 2.78
CA VAL A 545 7.74 6.02 1.81
C VAL A 545 8.66 7.11 2.33
N LYS A 546 8.11 8.11 2.98
CA LYS A 546 8.87 9.23 3.56
C LYS A 546 9.61 8.85 4.85
N GLY A 547 9.12 7.84 5.57
CA GLY A 547 9.68 7.48 6.88
C GLY A 547 9.36 8.49 7.99
N ASP A 548 8.22 9.17 7.90
CA ASP A 548 7.76 10.17 8.87
C ASP A 548 6.29 9.93 9.26
#